data_d0595f9d6a77fca23c0d390eb1c38063
#
_entry.id   d0595f9d6a77fca23c0d390eb1c38063
#
_cell.length_a   1.000
_cell.length_b   1.000
_cell.length_c   1.000
_cell.angle_alpha   90.00
_cell.angle_beta   90.00
_cell.angle_gamma   90.00
#
_symmetry.space_group_name_H-M   'P 1'
#
loop_
_entity.id
_entity.type
_entity.pdbx_description
1 polymer ?
#
loop_
_entity_poly.entity_id
_entity_poly.type
_entity_poly.pdbx_seq_one_letter_code
_entity_poly.pdbx_strand_id
1 'polypeptide(L)'
;PKLPKNSEQPRVTKSDTDARAVMWIGFSSSQLSSIELNDYLDRNVIDRLSILPGVASITIGGERKYAIRIWLDPDKMSARDITVNDVLGAINRENVEKPAGRLDSVNRELDLQMTSKLSSVEEFKNIVIRSYQDSKIRLEDIAEIKVGAETKRGFLRANGEDAIGLGIIRQTKSNVLKVAESVKNEIELIRPTLPQNISMDIGYDQSIFVEESIYQVRVALF
;
A
#
# COMPACT_ATOMS: atom_id res chain seq x y z
N PRO A 1 2.22 -0.52 -33.24
CA PRO A 1 1.99 -1.88 -32.73
C PRO A 1 0.81 -1.83 -31.76
N LYS A 2 -0.24 -2.64 -32.02
CA LYS A 2 -1.38 -2.75 -31.11
C LYS A 2 -0.99 -3.72 -30.00
N LEU A 3 -1.03 -3.26 -28.75
CA LEU A 3 -0.84 -4.10 -27.56
C LEU A 3 -1.94 -5.18 -27.50
N PRO A 4 -1.64 -6.40 -27.00
CA PRO A 4 -2.65 -7.42 -26.75
C PRO A 4 -3.79 -6.90 -25.86
N LYS A 5 -5.01 -7.40 -26.06
CA LYS A 5 -6.20 -6.93 -25.33
C LYS A 5 -6.11 -7.10 -23.80
N ASN A 6 -5.21 -7.95 -23.32
CA ASN A 6 -4.96 -8.23 -21.90
C ASN A 6 -3.73 -7.50 -21.34
N SER A 7 -3.17 -6.52 -22.06
CA SER A 7 -2.08 -5.71 -21.54
C SER A 7 -2.63 -4.65 -20.59
N GLU A 8 -1.98 -4.48 -19.46
CA GLU A 8 -2.23 -3.34 -18.58
C GLU A 8 -1.97 -2.03 -19.32
N GLN A 9 -2.75 -1.00 -19.03
CA GLN A 9 -2.56 0.30 -19.65
C GLN A 9 -1.15 0.83 -19.34
N PRO A 10 -0.41 1.29 -20.34
CA PRO A 10 0.92 1.84 -20.12
C PRO A 10 0.83 3.07 -19.20
N ARG A 11 1.51 3.01 -18.05
CA ARG A 11 1.71 4.16 -17.17
C ARG A 11 2.93 4.94 -17.63
N VAL A 12 2.71 6.16 -18.08
CA VAL A 12 3.81 7.10 -18.33
C VAL A 12 4.02 7.91 -17.05
N THR A 13 5.12 7.66 -16.36
CA THR A 13 5.50 8.42 -15.18
C THR A 13 6.74 9.24 -15.52
N LYS A 14 6.71 10.54 -15.24
CA LYS A 14 7.90 11.38 -15.35
C LYS A 14 8.83 10.98 -14.20
N SER A 15 9.90 10.27 -14.52
CA SER A 15 10.96 9.96 -13.57
C SER A 15 11.95 11.13 -13.56
N ASP A 16 12.06 11.79 -12.41
CA ASP A 16 13.14 12.75 -12.20
C ASP A 16 14.41 11.95 -11.85
N THR A 17 15.49 12.19 -12.55
CA THR A 17 16.78 11.52 -12.31
C THR A 17 17.32 11.80 -10.90
N ASP A 18 16.86 12.87 -10.27
CA ASP A 18 17.20 13.28 -8.90
C ASP A 18 16.24 12.73 -7.83
N ALA A 19 15.30 11.84 -8.19
CA ALA A 19 14.32 11.25 -7.27
C ALA A 19 14.94 10.20 -6.31
N ARG A 20 16.15 10.49 -5.78
CA ARG A 20 16.74 9.70 -4.71
C ARG A 20 16.15 10.11 -3.38
N ALA A 21 15.91 9.12 -2.53
CA ALA A 21 15.48 9.39 -1.17
C ALA A 21 16.57 10.16 -0.41
N VAL A 22 16.16 11.28 0.19
CA VAL A 22 17.02 12.10 1.06
C VAL A 22 17.27 11.40 2.39
N MET A 23 16.30 10.62 2.83
CA MET A 23 16.35 9.89 4.09
C MET A 23 15.60 8.56 3.95
N TRP A 24 16.12 7.51 4.59
CA TRP A 24 15.42 6.25 4.77
C TRP A 24 15.18 6.00 6.25
N ILE A 25 13.93 5.77 6.61
CA ILE A 25 13.49 5.46 7.97
C ILE A 25 13.01 4.02 7.96
N GLY A 26 13.63 3.17 8.75
CA GLY A 26 13.26 1.76 8.92
C GLY A 26 12.30 1.59 10.10
N PHE A 27 11.29 0.76 9.90
CA PHE A 27 10.35 0.33 10.93
C PHE A 27 10.35 -1.18 11.00
N SER A 28 10.48 -1.73 12.20
CA SER A 28 10.35 -3.17 12.46
C SER A 28 9.47 -3.43 13.66
N SER A 29 8.91 -4.63 13.74
CA SER A 29 8.11 -5.06 14.89
C SER A 29 8.35 -6.53 15.18
N SER A 30 8.49 -6.87 16.46
CA SER A 30 8.59 -8.25 16.92
C SER A 30 7.25 -8.95 17.08
N GLN A 31 6.14 -8.20 17.07
CA GLN A 31 4.79 -8.71 17.35
C GLN A 31 3.84 -8.58 16.16
N LEU A 32 4.00 -7.52 15.35
CA LEU A 32 3.16 -7.28 14.19
C LEU A 32 3.74 -8.00 12.96
N SER A 33 2.87 -8.61 12.18
CA SER A 33 3.25 -9.07 10.85
C SER A 33 3.60 -7.87 9.94
N SER A 34 4.37 -8.12 8.88
CA SER A 34 4.72 -7.05 7.92
C SER A 34 3.48 -6.40 7.27
N ILE A 35 2.36 -7.10 7.18
CA ILE A 35 1.10 -6.56 6.65
C ILE A 35 0.47 -5.60 7.64
N GLU A 36 0.39 -5.98 8.91
CA GLU A 36 -0.17 -5.14 9.98
C GLU A 36 0.70 -3.90 10.22
N LEU A 37 2.03 -4.08 10.19
CA LEU A 37 2.97 -2.97 10.29
C LEU A 37 2.79 -1.99 9.12
N ASN A 38 2.64 -2.50 7.88
CA ASN A 38 2.41 -1.64 6.71
C ASN A 38 1.11 -0.85 6.83
N ASP A 39 0.00 -1.48 7.23
CA ASP A 39 -1.29 -0.82 7.43
C ASP A 39 -1.21 0.25 8.54
N TYR A 40 -0.48 -0.05 9.63
CA TYR A 40 -0.24 0.93 10.69
C TYR A 40 0.54 2.15 10.20
N LEU A 41 1.62 1.93 9.44
CA LEU A 41 2.45 3.01 8.92
C LEU A 41 1.69 3.86 7.89
N ASP A 42 0.90 3.24 7.03
CA ASP A 42 0.08 3.94 6.04
C ASP A 42 -0.88 4.93 6.70
N ARG A 43 -1.59 4.49 7.73
CA ARG A 43 -2.59 5.31 8.42
C ARG A 43 -2.03 6.36 9.38
N ASN A 44 -0.88 6.11 10.01
CA ASN A 44 -0.43 6.93 11.14
C ASN A 44 0.87 7.69 10.88
N VAL A 45 1.68 7.27 9.92
CA VAL A 45 3.03 7.81 9.71
C VAL A 45 3.17 8.45 8.33
N ILE A 46 2.77 7.74 7.26
CA ILE A 46 3.01 8.17 5.88
C ILE A 46 2.31 9.50 5.60
N ASP A 47 1.06 9.66 5.99
CA ASP A 47 0.32 10.90 5.77
C ASP A 47 1.00 12.09 6.45
N ARG A 48 1.46 11.93 7.69
CA ARG A 48 2.14 12.98 8.45
C ARG A 48 3.46 13.41 7.81
N LEU A 49 4.24 12.46 7.31
CA LEU A 49 5.52 12.75 6.64
C LEU A 49 5.32 13.32 5.22
N SER A 50 4.25 12.91 4.52
CA SER A 50 3.99 13.33 3.13
C SER A 50 3.58 14.79 2.99
N ILE A 51 2.95 15.37 4.02
CA ILE A 51 2.51 16.78 4.02
C ILE A 51 3.61 17.77 4.43
N LEU A 52 4.80 17.28 4.81
CA LEU A 52 5.89 18.16 5.24
C LEU A 52 6.40 19.04 4.10
N PRO A 53 6.74 20.31 4.38
CA PRO A 53 7.25 21.22 3.36
C PRO A 53 8.51 20.68 2.68
N GLY A 54 8.48 20.62 1.35
CA GLY A 54 9.61 20.15 0.55
C GLY A 54 9.68 18.65 0.32
N VAL A 55 8.77 17.85 0.89
CA VAL A 55 8.58 16.44 0.57
C VAL A 55 7.72 16.34 -0.70
N ALA A 56 8.17 15.56 -1.69
CA ALA A 56 7.44 15.31 -2.92
C ALA A 56 6.60 14.04 -2.83
N SER A 57 7.18 12.97 -2.29
CA SER A 57 6.55 11.66 -2.13
C SER A 57 7.33 10.81 -1.15
N ILE A 58 6.70 9.72 -0.72
CA ILE A 58 7.32 8.69 0.10
C ILE A 58 7.34 7.39 -0.70
N THR A 59 8.50 6.75 -0.78
CA THR A 59 8.66 5.42 -1.36
C THR A 59 8.72 4.40 -0.25
N ILE A 60 7.95 3.32 -0.38
CA ILE A 60 7.90 2.26 0.62
C ILE A 60 8.76 1.09 0.15
N GLY A 61 9.79 0.76 0.93
CA GLY A 61 10.61 -0.43 0.74
C GLY A 61 10.09 -1.58 1.61
N GLY A 62 10.00 -2.77 1.04
CA GLY A 62 9.43 -3.93 1.75
C GLY A 62 7.91 -3.89 1.90
N GLU A 63 7.21 -3.09 1.09
CA GLU A 63 5.77 -2.92 1.14
C GLU A 63 5.01 -4.25 1.11
N ARG A 64 4.04 -4.39 2.02
CA ARG A 64 3.17 -5.57 2.15
C ARG A 64 1.71 -5.14 2.23
N LYS A 65 1.15 -4.72 1.08
CA LYS A 65 -0.27 -4.36 1.03
C LYS A 65 -1.15 -5.56 1.36
N TYR A 66 -2.18 -5.30 2.14
CA TYR A 66 -3.24 -6.25 2.43
C TYR A 66 -3.94 -6.69 1.14
N ALA A 67 -4.06 -7.98 0.94
CA ALA A 67 -4.83 -8.54 -0.16
C ALA A 67 -5.56 -9.80 0.29
N ILE A 68 -6.73 -10.05 -0.27
CA ILE A 68 -7.42 -11.32 -0.12
C ILE A 68 -6.94 -12.24 -1.23
N ARG A 69 -6.34 -13.36 -0.83
CA ARG A 69 -5.85 -14.39 -1.73
C ARG A 69 -6.84 -15.53 -1.82
N ILE A 70 -7.20 -15.86 -3.05
CA ILE A 70 -8.13 -16.93 -3.37
C ILE A 70 -7.35 -18.01 -4.10
N TRP A 71 -7.20 -19.17 -3.46
CA TRP A 71 -6.55 -20.34 -4.01
C TRP A 71 -7.60 -21.30 -4.52
N LEU A 72 -7.80 -21.32 -5.83
CA LEU A 72 -8.78 -22.19 -6.50
C LEU A 72 -8.28 -23.64 -6.45
N ASP A 73 -9.17 -24.57 -6.12
CA ASP A 73 -8.94 -26.01 -6.13
C ASP A 73 -9.47 -26.60 -7.46
N PRO A 74 -8.57 -27.03 -8.37
CA PRO A 74 -8.98 -27.53 -9.68
C PRO A 74 -9.89 -28.78 -9.62
N ASP A 75 -9.65 -29.66 -8.64
CA ASP A 75 -10.43 -30.88 -8.51
C ASP A 75 -11.86 -30.57 -8.06
N LYS A 76 -12.02 -29.68 -7.08
CA LYS A 76 -13.33 -29.21 -6.62
C LYS A 76 -14.08 -28.43 -7.69
N MET A 77 -13.38 -27.63 -8.50
CA MET A 77 -13.95 -26.91 -9.63
C MET A 77 -14.46 -27.87 -10.70
N SER A 78 -13.62 -28.85 -11.09
CA SER A 78 -13.95 -29.85 -12.10
C SER A 78 -15.16 -30.70 -11.66
N ALA A 79 -15.19 -31.13 -10.40
CA ALA A 79 -16.32 -31.89 -9.85
C ALA A 79 -17.68 -31.16 -9.88
N ARG A 80 -17.67 -29.82 -10.00
CA ARG A 80 -18.85 -28.97 -10.01
C ARG A 80 -19.07 -28.26 -11.35
N ASP A 81 -18.29 -28.60 -12.38
CA ASP A 81 -18.33 -27.98 -13.72
C ASP A 81 -18.23 -26.44 -13.66
N ILE A 82 -17.28 -25.95 -12.84
CA ILE A 82 -17.01 -24.52 -12.67
C ILE A 82 -15.68 -24.17 -13.31
N THR A 83 -15.69 -23.12 -14.11
CA THR A 83 -14.48 -22.59 -14.77
C THR A 83 -13.93 -21.38 -14.00
N VAL A 84 -12.65 -21.04 -14.25
CA VAL A 84 -12.03 -19.82 -13.70
C VAL A 84 -12.81 -18.56 -14.12
N ASN A 85 -13.37 -18.55 -15.34
CA ASN A 85 -14.16 -17.42 -15.83
C ASN A 85 -15.48 -17.25 -15.06
N ASP A 86 -16.11 -18.35 -14.62
CA ASP A 86 -17.30 -18.28 -13.76
C ASP A 86 -16.97 -17.62 -12.41
N VAL A 87 -15.80 -17.99 -11.82
CA VAL A 87 -15.32 -17.40 -10.57
C VAL A 87 -15.04 -15.92 -10.75
N LEU A 88 -14.27 -15.54 -11.78
CA LEU A 88 -13.96 -14.13 -12.06
C LEU A 88 -15.24 -13.32 -12.32
N GLY A 89 -16.18 -13.89 -13.07
CA GLY A 89 -17.48 -13.26 -13.32
C GLY A 89 -18.29 -13.05 -12.04
N ALA A 90 -18.28 -14.01 -11.11
CA ALA A 90 -18.96 -13.90 -9.82
C ALA A 90 -18.32 -12.80 -8.94
N ILE A 91 -16.99 -12.82 -8.80
CA ILE A 91 -16.25 -11.81 -8.02
C ILE A 91 -16.51 -10.41 -8.60
N ASN A 92 -16.43 -10.25 -9.91
CA ASN A 92 -16.67 -8.96 -10.56
C ASN A 92 -18.11 -8.46 -10.42
N ARG A 93 -19.10 -9.33 -10.29
CA ARG A 93 -20.50 -8.93 -10.04
C ARG A 93 -20.73 -8.43 -8.64
N GLU A 94 -20.07 -9.05 -7.66
CA GLU A 94 -20.25 -8.72 -6.23
C GLU A 94 -19.33 -7.58 -5.78
N ASN A 95 -18.17 -7.41 -6.44
CA ASN A 95 -17.16 -6.41 -6.05
C ASN A 95 -17.19 -5.19 -7.00
N VAL A 96 -18.34 -4.51 -7.07
CA VAL A 96 -18.53 -3.35 -7.96
C VAL A 96 -18.97 -2.14 -7.17
N GLU A 97 -18.28 -1.02 -7.34
CA GLU A 97 -18.78 0.31 -7.01
C GLU A 97 -19.73 0.76 -8.15
N LYS A 98 -21.03 0.74 -7.90
CA LYS A 98 -22.01 1.32 -8.83
C LYS A 98 -22.60 2.59 -8.24
N PRO A 99 -22.62 3.70 -8.99
CA PRO A 99 -23.43 4.84 -8.58
C PRO A 99 -24.90 4.39 -8.55
N ALA A 100 -25.52 4.48 -7.38
CA ALA A 100 -26.93 4.06 -7.19
C ALA A 100 -27.93 5.08 -7.70
N GLY A 101 -27.47 6.21 -8.26
CA GLY A 101 -28.29 7.30 -8.76
C GLY A 101 -28.33 8.50 -7.81
N ARG A 102 -29.14 9.49 -8.19
CA ARG A 102 -29.35 10.72 -7.43
C ARG A 102 -30.77 10.74 -6.89
N LEU A 103 -30.92 11.19 -5.66
CA LEU A 103 -32.19 11.58 -5.09
C LEU A 103 -32.29 13.11 -5.16
N ASP A 104 -33.11 13.60 -6.11
CA ASP A 104 -33.38 15.02 -6.23
C ASP A 104 -34.59 15.36 -5.35
N SER A 105 -34.37 16.22 -4.37
CA SER A 105 -35.44 16.87 -3.61
C SER A 105 -35.35 18.37 -3.83
N VAL A 106 -36.48 19.07 -3.62
CA VAL A 106 -36.63 20.51 -3.91
C VAL A 106 -35.53 21.40 -3.30
N ASN A 107 -34.82 20.92 -2.25
CA ASN A 107 -33.81 21.69 -1.54
C ASN A 107 -32.51 20.92 -1.24
N ARG A 108 -32.34 19.66 -1.70
CA ARG A 108 -31.13 18.85 -1.49
C ARG A 108 -30.96 17.82 -2.58
N GLU A 109 -29.77 17.80 -3.15
CA GLU A 109 -29.29 16.75 -4.05
C GLU A 109 -28.42 15.79 -3.21
N LEU A 110 -28.78 14.50 -3.17
CA LEU A 110 -28.04 13.46 -2.47
C LEU A 110 -27.58 12.43 -3.50
N ASP A 111 -26.27 12.36 -3.70
CA ASP A 111 -25.64 11.28 -4.46
C ASP A 111 -25.67 10.00 -3.62
N LEU A 112 -26.36 8.99 -4.10
CA LEU A 112 -26.34 7.66 -3.50
C LEU A 112 -25.21 6.84 -4.15
N GLN A 113 -24.21 6.50 -3.36
CA GLN A 113 -23.18 5.53 -3.75
C GLN A 113 -23.50 4.18 -3.09
N MET A 114 -23.76 3.17 -3.89
CA MET A 114 -23.74 1.78 -3.41
C MET A 114 -22.30 1.27 -3.46
N THR A 115 -21.65 1.22 -2.30
CA THR A 115 -20.36 0.57 -2.14
C THR A 115 -20.60 -0.89 -1.82
N SER A 116 -20.52 -1.75 -2.82
CA SER A 116 -20.53 -3.21 -2.67
C SER A 116 -19.08 -3.74 -2.72
N LYS A 117 -18.16 -3.06 -2.02
CA LYS A 117 -16.77 -3.47 -1.97
C LYS A 117 -16.61 -4.51 -0.88
N LEU A 118 -16.33 -5.74 -1.27
CA LEU A 118 -16.03 -6.82 -0.34
C LEU A 118 -14.72 -6.51 0.38
N SER A 119 -14.75 -6.52 1.71
CA SER A 119 -13.62 -6.11 2.56
C SER A 119 -13.12 -7.23 3.50
N SER A 120 -13.92 -8.26 3.71
CA SER A 120 -13.60 -9.34 4.64
C SER A 120 -13.50 -10.70 3.95
N VAL A 121 -12.72 -11.61 4.54
CA VAL A 121 -12.60 -13.00 4.05
C VAL A 121 -13.95 -13.71 4.04
N GLU A 122 -14.80 -13.44 5.05
CA GLU A 122 -16.13 -14.03 5.18
C GLU A 122 -17.06 -13.59 4.04
N GLU A 123 -17.00 -12.33 3.63
CA GLU A 123 -17.78 -11.84 2.48
C GLU A 123 -17.35 -12.55 1.20
N PHE A 124 -16.04 -12.71 0.97
CA PHE A 124 -15.53 -13.46 -0.18
C PHE A 124 -15.93 -14.94 -0.16
N LYS A 125 -15.91 -15.61 1.00
CA LYS A 125 -16.36 -16.99 1.13
C LYS A 125 -17.81 -17.18 0.69
N ASN A 126 -18.65 -16.22 1.01
CA ASN A 126 -20.10 -16.26 0.74
C ASN A 126 -20.48 -15.92 -0.71
N ILE A 127 -19.56 -15.50 -1.58
CA ILE A 127 -19.86 -15.21 -2.99
C ILE A 127 -20.47 -16.44 -3.65
N VAL A 128 -21.66 -16.26 -4.24
CA VAL A 128 -22.34 -17.33 -4.99
C VAL A 128 -21.83 -17.35 -6.43
N ILE A 129 -21.16 -18.43 -6.81
CA ILE A 129 -20.63 -18.62 -8.17
C ILE A 129 -21.72 -19.11 -9.10
N ARG A 130 -22.44 -20.15 -8.69
CA ARG A 130 -23.53 -20.76 -9.45
C ARG A 130 -24.68 -21.16 -8.53
N SER A 131 -25.90 -20.99 -9.00
CA SER A 131 -27.10 -21.42 -8.26
C SER A 131 -27.83 -22.47 -9.11
N TYR A 132 -28.14 -23.62 -8.51
CA TYR A 132 -29.02 -24.65 -9.06
C TYR A 132 -30.24 -24.74 -8.17
N GLN A 133 -31.43 -24.83 -8.73
CA GLN A 133 -32.76 -24.88 -8.08
C GLN A 133 -32.79 -24.77 -6.54
N ASP A 134 -32.18 -25.68 -5.78
CA ASP A 134 -32.09 -25.65 -4.32
C ASP A 134 -30.68 -25.62 -3.73
N SER A 135 -29.65 -25.56 -4.59
CA SER A 135 -28.24 -25.58 -4.14
C SER A 135 -27.47 -24.38 -4.65
N LYS A 136 -26.71 -23.73 -3.79
CA LYS A 136 -25.82 -22.63 -4.15
C LYS A 136 -24.40 -23.09 -3.96
N ILE A 137 -23.59 -22.98 -5.02
CA ILE A 137 -22.13 -23.21 -4.93
C ILE A 137 -21.48 -21.89 -4.59
N ARG A 138 -20.83 -21.83 -3.45
CA ARG A 138 -20.09 -20.66 -2.96
C ARG A 138 -18.62 -20.75 -3.29
N LEU A 139 -17.91 -19.62 -3.18
CA LEU A 139 -16.48 -19.56 -3.43
C LEU A 139 -15.71 -20.45 -2.43
N GLU A 140 -16.14 -20.54 -1.18
CA GLU A 140 -15.54 -21.42 -0.16
C GLU A 140 -15.58 -22.92 -0.50
N ASP A 141 -16.57 -23.35 -1.31
CA ASP A 141 -16.72 -24.74 -1.71
C ASP A 141 -15.64 -25.20 -2.70
N ILE A 142 -15.00 -24.26 -3.40
CA ILE A 142 -14.05 -24.52 -4.50
C ILE A 142 -12.70 -23.81 -4.33
N ALA A 143 -12.55 -23.01 -3.25
CA ALA A 143 -11.34 -22.24 -3.02
C ALA A 143 -10.98 -22.14 -1.55
N GLU A 144 -9.70 -21.99 -1.27
CA GLU A 144 -9.20 -21.56 0.02
C GLU A 144 -8.97 -20.04 -0.03
N ILE A 145 -9.59 -19.31 0.93
CA ILE A 145 -9.55 -17.85 0.96
C ILE A 145 -8.84 -17.40 2.23
N LYS A 146 -7.76 -16.65 2.06
CA LYS A 146 -6.93 -16.18 3.18
C LYS A 146 -6.49 -14.73 2.96
N VAL A 147 -6.27 -14.04 4.07
CA VAL A 147 -5.51 -12.78 4.06
C VAL A 147 -4.07 -13.06 3.68
N GLY A 148 -3.50 -12.21 2.87
CA GLY A 148 -2.09 -12.29 2.50
C GLY A 148 -1.55 -10.96 1.96
N ALA A 149 -0.28 -10.93 1.64
CA ALA A 149 0.31 -9.78 0.95
C ALA A 149 -0.02 -9.80 -0.55
N GLU A 150 -0.32 -8.65 -1.12
CA GLU A 150 -0.54 -8.47 -2.56
C GLU A 150 0.66 -8.99 -3.38
N THR A 151 1.87 -8.68 -2.92
CA THR A 151 3.12 -9.10 -3.54
C THR A 151 4.02 -9.78 -2.51
N LYS A 152 4.60 -10.95 -2.89
CA LYS A 152 5.61 -11.64 -2.07
C LYS A 152 7.05 -11.32 -2.51
N ARG A 153 7.25 -10.53 -3.56
CA ARG A 153 8.54 -10.34 -4.23
C ARG A 153 9.45 -9.32 -3.55
N GLY A 154 8.89 -8.34 -2.83
CA GLY A 154 9.66 -7.35 -2.09
C GLY A 154 9.79 -7.76 -0.62
N PHE A 155 11.01 -7.69 -0.08
CA PHE A 155 11.25 -7.76 1.36
C PHE A 155 12.38 -6.80 1.72
N LEU A 156 12.29 -6.23 2.90
CA LEU A 156 13.34 -5.43 3.51
C LEU A 156 13.66 -6.04 4.87
N ARG A 157 14.92 -6.09 5.21
CA ARG A 157 15.37 -6.51 6.54
C ARG A 157 16.26 -5.43 7.14
N ALA A 158 16.03 -5.16 8.41
CA ALA A 158 16.89 -4.31 9.22
C ALA A 158 17.32 -5.13 10.44
N ASN A 159 18.64 -5.22 10.69
CA ASN A 159 19.20 -5.96 11.82
C ASN A 159 18.75 -7.43 11.92
N GLY A 160 18.44 -8.06 10.77
CA GLY A 160 18.00 -9.47 10.71
C GLY A 160 16.50 -9.68 10.85
N GLU A 161 15.72 -8.65 11.19
CA GLU A 161 14.27 -8.69 11.29
C GLU A 161 13.60 -8.14 10.02
N ASP A 162 12.40 -8.61 9.73
CA ASP A 162 11.60 -8.05 8.65
C ASP A 162 11.22 -6.61 8.98
N ALA A 163 11.43 -5.71 8.03
CA ALA A 163 11.26 -4.28 8.21
C ALA A 163 10.53 -3.64 7.03
N ILE A 164 9.97 -2.47 7.27
CA ILE A 164 9.42 -1.59 6.24
C ILE A 164 10.24 -0.30 6.25
N GLY A 165 10.73 0.11 5.09
CA GLY A 165 11.49 1.33 4.93
C GLY A 165 10.65 2.43 4.28
N LEU A 166 10.66 3.62 4.85
CA LEU A 166 10.07 4.81 4.24
C LEU A 166 11.19 5.70 3.68
N GLY A 167 11.26 5.78 2.37
CA GLY A 167 12.21 6.64 1.65
C GLY A 167 11.59 7.99 1.34
N ILE A 168 12.12 9.05 1.92
CA ILE A 168 11.63 10.42 1.75
C ILE A 168 12.22 11.02 0.49
N ILE A 169 11.39 11.30 -0.50
CA ILE A 169 11.79 11.96 -1.76
C ILE A 169 11.46 13.43 -1.66
N ARG A 170 12.46 14.28 -1.87
CA ARG A 170 12.30 15.75 -1.84
C ARG A 170 11.69 16.29 -3.13
N GLN A 171 11.03 17.44 -3.04
CA GLN A 171 10.62 18.22 -4.22
C GLN A 171 11.86 18.75 -4.96
N THR A 172 11.76 18.80 -6.28
CA THR A 172 12.79 19.41 -7.12
C THR A 172 13.07 20.83 -6.65
N LYS A 173 14.34 21.19 -6.49
CA LYS A 173 14.83 22.50 -5.98
C LYS A 173 14.60 22.76 -4.48
N SER A 174 14.03 21.86 -3.70
CA SER A 174 13.96 22.01 -2.25
C SER A 174 15.35 21.83 -1.61
N ASN A 175 15.56 22.49 -0.48
CA ASN A 175 16.82 22.38 0.26
C ASN A 175 16.85 21.08 1.05
N VAL A 176 17.84 20.21 0.80
CA VAL A 176 18.02 18.92 1.44
C VAL A 176 18.06 19.02 2.96
N LEU A 177 18.83 20.01 3.49
CA LEU A 177 19.00 20.18 4.94
C LEU A 177 17.69 20.55 5.62
N LYS A 178 16.92 21.47 5.02
CA LYS A 178 15.61 21.89 5.57
C LYS A 178 14.59 20.75 5.55
N VAL A 179 14.57 19.96 4.47
CA VAL A 179 13.69 18.79 4.37
C VAL A 179 14.07 17.75 5.42
N ALA A 180 15.35 17.44 5.55
CA ALA A 180 15.82 16.48 6.54
C ALA A 180 15.54 16.95 7.97
N GLU A 181 15.73 18.22 8.28
CA GLU A 181 15.39 18.81 9.57
C GLU A 181 13.90 18.70 9.88
N SER A 182 13.03 19.06 8.93
CA SER A 182 11.58 18.95 9.09
C SER A 182 11.15 17.51 9.32
N VAL A 183 11.74 16.53 8.60
CA VAL A 183 11.47 15.12 8.78
C VAL A 183 11.95 14.62 10.14
N LYS A 184 13.17 14.99 10.58
CA LYS A 184 13.70 14.63 11.91
C LYS A 184 12.80 15.15 13.03
N ASN A 185 12.37 16.41 12.94
CA ASN A 185 11.48 16.99 13.92
C ASN A 185 10.14 16.24 13.99
N GLU A 186 9.57 15.87 12.84
CA GLU A 186 8.33 15.11 12.80
C GLU A 186 8.52 13.67 13.33
N ILE A 187 9.66 13.03 13.06
CA ILE A 187 10.03 11.73 13.63
C ILE A 187 10.02 11.77 15.16
N GLU A 188 10.59 12.80 15.76
CA GLU A 188 10.60 12.94 17.23
C GLU A 188 9.20 13.16 17.82
N LEU A 189 8.26 13.75 17.05
CA LEU A 189 6.85 13.85 17.43
C LEU A 189 6.08 12.54 17.22
N ILE A 190 6.48 11.73 16.23
CA ILE A 190 5.87 10.42 15.96
C ILE A 190 6.34 9.39 16.97
N ARG A 191 7.64 9.38 17.34
CA ARG A 191 8.26 8.39 18.22
C ARG A 191 7.46 8.06 19.49
N PRO A 192 6.98 9.02 20.29
CA PRO A 192 6.19 8.71 21.48
C PRO A 192 4.78 8.20 21.18
N THR A 193 4.29 8.34 19.94
CA THR A 193 2.96 7.86 19.54
C THR A 193 2.98 6.44 19.01
N LEU A 194 4.18 5.90 18.73
CA LEU A 194 4.34 4.53 18.26
C LEU A 194 4.03 3.53 19.38
N PRO A 195 3.35 2.41 19.08
CA PRO A 195 3.25 1.28 19.98
C PRO A 195 4.64 0.79 20.41
N GLN A 196 4.76 0.32 21.68
CA GLN A 196 6.06 -0.13 22.24
C GLN A 196 6.72 -1.28 21.47
N ASN A 197 5.97 -2.02 20.68
CA ASN A 197 6.43 -3.13 19.86
C ASN A 197 6.90 -2.73 18.46
N ILE A 198 6.88 -1.43 18.12
CA ILE A 198 7.40 -0.91 16.85
C ILE A 198 8.69 -0.15 17.11
N SER A 199 9.78 -0.60 16.50
CA SER A 199 11.06 0.10 16.46
C SER A 199 11.12 1.01 15.24
N MET A 200 11.73 2.19 15.40
CA MET A 200 11.93 3.16 14.33
C MET A 200 13.36 3.68 14.37
N ASP A 201 14.09 3.52 13.26
CA ASP A 201 15.48 3.93 13.12
C ASP A 201 15.73 4.62 11.78
N ILE A 202 16.61 5.61 11.75
CA ILE A 202 17.09 6.26 10.53
C ILE A 202 18.22 5.43 9.97
N GLY A 203 17.99 4.73 8.85
CA GLY A 203 19.00 3.89 8.20
C GLY A 203 19.90 4.65 7.23
N TYR A 204 19.42 5.76 6.66
CA TYR A 204 20.18 6.61 5.76
C TYR A 204 19.73 8.06 5.88
N ASP A 205 20.69 8.97 5.91
CA ASP A 205 20.44 10.42 5.96
C ASP A 205 21.47 11.16 5.10
N GLN A 206 21.00 11.71 3.98
CA GLN A 206 21.82 12.47 3.05
C GLN A 206 22.27 13.81 3.64
N SER A 207 21.53 14.38 4.60
CA SER A 207 21.86 15.69 5.17
C SER A 207 23.22 15.70 5.86
N ILE A 208 23.62 14.60 6.48
CA ILE A 208 24.91 14.46 7.15
C ILE A 208 26.08 14.70 6.17
N PHE A 209 25.99 14.11 4.98
CA PHE A 209 27.04 14.27 3.96
C PHE A 209 27.09 15.70 3.39
N VAL A 210 25.91 16.34 3.27
CA VAL A 210 25.80 17.71 2.77
C VAL A 210 26.35 18.70 3.81
N GLU A 211 26.03 18.53 5.08
CA GLU A 211 26.54 19.35 6.19
C GLU A 211 28.06 19.27 6.27
N GLU A 212 28.62 18.06 6.25
CA GLU A 212 30.06 17.84 6.30
C GLU A 212 30.77 18.50 5.09
N SER A 213 30.20 18.36 3.88
CA SER A 213 30.74 19.00 2.68
C SER A 213 30.73 20.52 2.79
N ILE A 214 29.69 21.14 3.32
CA ILE A 214 29.62 22.57 3.56
C ILE A 214 30.67 23.01 4.60
N TYR A 215 30.82 22.23 5.67
CA TYR A 215 31.81 22.49 6.70
C TYR A 215 33.25 22.48 6.11
N GLN A 216 33.59 21.46 5.33
CA GLN A 216 34.93 21.35 4.69
C GLN A 216 35.18 22.52 3.72
N VAL A 217 34.20 22.94 2.91
CA VAL A 217 34.33 24.11 2.05
C VAL A 217 34.59 25.37 2.88
N ARG A 218 33.89 25.53 4.00
CA ARG A 218 34.09 26.66 4.90
C ARG A 218 35.49 26.71 5.47
N VAL A 219 36.02 25.57 5.96
CA VAL A 219 37.37 25.44 6.52
C VAL A 219 38.44 25.70 5.46
N ALA A 220 38.17 25.31 4.20
CA ALA A 220 39.14 25.54 3.10
C ALA A 220 39.21 27.01 2.63
N LEU A 221 38.17 27.83 2.93
CA LEU A 221 38.10 29.23 2.52
C LEU A 221 38.66 30.21 3.57
N PHE A 222 38.86 29.76 4.79
CA PHE A 222 39.40 30.54 5.89
C PHE A 222 40.69 29.94 6.42
#